data_f1baa0e0b2e008e5b725bfd4b56561a2
#
_entry.id   f1baa0e0b2e008e5b725bfd4b56561a2
#
_cell.length_a   1.000
_cell.length_b   1.000
_cell.length_c   1.000
_cell.angle_alpha   90.00
_cell.angle_beta   90.00
_cell.angle_gamma   90.00
#
_symmetry.space_group_name_H-M   'P 1'
#
loop_
_entity.id
_entity.type
_entity.pdbx_description
1 polymer ?
#
loop_
_entity_poly.entity_id
_entity_poly.type
_entity_poly.pdbx_seq_one_letter_code
_entity_poly.pdbx_strand_id
1 'polypeptide(L)'
;MVFDKKTISHDEIEKLICDVQSWDLCDYMCKNLIIKLKSYDEFISNWITSTHTYKKRAAFTLIASTVVHNKTITNDTLDEYLCIIQEYSDSEHEHVRKAISWALREIGKKNFTYNEKAILLAYDLKESGNKNKMWIAKDALKELETLIKVGGRDRLISSNSKMGRE
;
A
#
# COMPACT_ATOMS: atom_id res chain seq x y z
N MET A 1 26.91 0.28 8.02
CA MET A 1 27.14 -0.36 6.72
C MET A 1 26.43 0.46 5.64
N VAL A 2 27.17 0.96 4.67
CA VAL A 2 26.59 1.71 3.56
C VAL A 2 26.39 0.75 2.40
N PHE A 3 25.11 0.49 2.05
CA PHE A 3 24.80 -0.30 0.88
C PHE A 3 24.83 0.60 -0.37
N ASP A 4 25.64 0.24 -1.34
CA ASP A 4 25.55 0.86 -2.65
C ASP A 4 24.26 0.35 -3.35
N LYS A 5 23.32 1.25 -3.51
CA LYS A 5 21.98 0.95 -4.07
C LYS A 5 22.02 0.39 -5.50
N LYS A 6 23.13 0.58 -6.19
CA LYS A 6 23.33 0.10 -7.58
C LYS A 6 23.80 -1.34 -7.63
N THR A 7 24.33 -1.87 -6.54
CA THR A 7 24.96 -3.19 -6.49
C THR A 7 24.17 -4.24 -5.72
N ILE A 8 23.07 -3.84 -5.02
CA ILE A 8 22.27 -4.80 -4.27
C ILE A 8 21.46 -5.69 -5.23
N SER A 9 21.58 -7.01 -5.04
CA SER A 9 20.88 -8.00 -5.86
C SER A 9 19.53 -8.39 -5.26
N HIS A 10 18.66 -9.02 -6.09
CA HIS A 10 17.42 -9.62 -5.62
C HIS A 10 17.65 -10.62 -4.50
N ASP A 11 18.67 -11.48 -4.62
CA ASP A 11 18.99 -12.50 -3.60
C ASP A 11 19.40 -11.86 -2.27
N GLU A 12 20.14 -10.76 -2.30
CA GLU A 12 20.51 -10.01 -1.10
C GLU A 12 19.30 -9.43 -0.40
N ILE A 13 18.35 -8.87 -1.15
CA ILE A 13 17.09 -8.34 -0.62
C ILE A 13 16.24 -9.47 -0.02
N GLU A 14 16.14 -10.61 -0.69
CA GLU A 14 15.44 -11.78 -0.16
C GLU A 14 16.01 -12.25 1.16
N LYS A 15 17.34 -12.23 1.31
CA LYS A 15 18.01 -12.57 2.56
C LYS A 15 17.74 -11.54 3.65
N LEU A 16 17.83 -10.26 3.31
CA LEU A 16 17.63 -9.17 4.27
C LEU A 16 16.21 -9.17 4.83
N ILE A 17 15.21 -9.35 3.99
CA ILE A 17 13.80 -9.33 4.43
C ILE A 17 13.48 -10.49 5.35
N CYS A 18 14.14 -11.63 5.20
CA CYS A 18 13.95 -12.79 6.10
C CYS A 18 14.36 -12.49 7.55
N ASP A 19 15.29 -11.56 7.76
CA ASP A 19 15.77 -11.17 9.08
C ASP A 19 14.97 -10.00 9.69
N VAL A 20 14.04 -9.42 8.93
CA VAL A 20 13.23 -8.29 9.40
C VAL A 20 12.17 -8.79 10.39
N GLN A 21 12.13 -8.16 11.56
CA GLN A 21 11.20 -8.49 12.63
C GLN A 21 10.36 -7.28 13.10
N SER A 22 10.41 -6.18 12.37
CA SER A 22 9.65 -4.98 12.71
C SER A 22 9.11 -4.29 11.47
N TRP A 23 7.97 -3.62 11.63
CA TRP A 23 7.31 -2.92 10.52
C TRP A 23 8.11 -1.71 10.05
N ASP A 24 8.78 -1.01 10.94
CA ASP A 24 9.57 0.18 10.62
C ASP A 24 10.80 -0.16 9.79
N LEU A 25 11.51 -1.25 10.10
CA LEU A 25 12.62 -1.72 9.30
C LEU A 25 12.14 -2.22 7.92
N CYS A 26 11.02 -2.95 7.90
CA CYS A 26 10.39 -3.37 6.64
C CYS A 26 10.08 -2.18 5.73
N ASP A 27 9.43 -1.15 6.26
CA ASP A 27 9.07 0.04 5.51
C ASP A 27 10.29 0.84 5.07
N TYR A 28 11.32 0.91 5.91
CA TYR A 28 12.59 1.55 5.57
C TYR A 28 13.23 0.87 4.34
N MET A 29 13.30 -0.45 4.33
CA MET A 29 13.83 -1.21 3.19
C MET A 29 13.03 -0.93 1.92
N CYS A 30 11.70 -0.96 2.00
CA CYS A 30 10.84 -0.71 0.86
C CYS A 30 11.08 0.68 0.26
N LYS A 31 11.10 1.70 1.09
CA LYS A 31 11.19 3.11 0.67
C LYS A 31 12.58 3.54 0.23
N ASN A 32 13.62 2.93 0.79
CA ASN A 32 15.00 3.39 0.58
C ASN A 32 15.83 2.47 -0.30
N LEU A 33 15.46 1.20 -0.43
CA LEU A 33 16.18 0.22 -1.24
C LEU A 33 15.35 -0.30 -2.39
N ILE A 34 14.25 -0.98 -2.08
CA ILE A 34 13.51 -1.80 -3.05
C ILE A 34 12.82 -0.96 -4.12
N ILE A 35 12.12 0.12 -3.72
CA ILE A 35 11.37 0.98 -4.66
C ILE A 35 12.27 1.65 -5.72
N LYS A 36 13.55 1.76 -5.46
CA LYS A 36 14.52 2.36 -6.36
C LYS A 36 15.08 1.41 -7.41
N LEU A 37 14.77 0.13 -7.30
CA LEU A 37 15.13 -0.88 -8.29
C LEU A 37 14.15 -0.84 -9.45
N LYS A 38 14.63 -1.06 -10.67
CA LYS A 38 13.76 -1.12 -11.86
C LYS A 38 12.76 -2.26 -11.80
N SER A 39 13.09 -3.31 -11.07
CA SER A 39 12.30 -4.53 -10.94
C SER A 39 11.55 -4.65 -9.61
N TYR A 40 11.27 -3.52 -8.95
CA TYR A 40 10.58 -3.53 -7.65
C TYR A 40 9.20 -4.23 -7.70
N ASP A 41 8.54 -4.17 -8.83
CA ASP A 41 7.24 -4.81 -9.06
C ASP A 41 7.29 -6.34 -8.97
N GLU A 42 8.43 -6.94 -9.27
CA GLU A 42 8.65 -8.40 -9.10
C GLU A 42 8.56 -8.80 -7.63
N PHE A 43 9.05 -7.95 -6.71
CA PHE A 43 8.92 -8.19 -5.27
C PHE A 43 7.46 -8.13 -4.82
N ILE A 44 6.66 -7.23 -5.37
CA ILE A 44 5.22 -7.18 -5.08
C ILE A 44 4.59 -8.52 -5.48
N SER A 45 4.80 -8.96 -6.70
CA SER A 45 4.23 -10.20 -7.22
C SER A 45 4.67 -11.44 -6.44
N ASN A 46 5.94 -11.51 -6.05
CA ASN A 46 6.50 -12.66 -5.35
C ASN A 46 6.10 -12.70 -3.87
N TRP A 47 5.98 -11.54 -3.22
CA TRP A 47 5.75 -11.48 -1.78
C TRP A 47 4.29 -11.37 -1.37
N ILE A 48 3.41 -11.04 -2.30
CA ILE A 48 1.99 -10.88 -1.99
C ILE A 48 1.35 -12.19 -1.49
N THR A 49 1.84 -13.32 -1.96
CA THR A 49 1.37 -14.66 -1.56
C THR A 49 2.20 -15.28 -0.44
N SER A 50 3.20 -14.57 0.07
CA SER A 50 4.11 -15.10 1.09
C SER A 50 3.39 -15.31 2.43
N THR A 51 3.75 -16.36 3.13
CA THR A 51 3.36 -16.59 4.52
C THR A 51 4.25 -15.83 5.51
N HIS A 52 5.39 -15.30 5.05
CA HIS A 52 6.27 -14.47 5.87
C HIS A 52 5.64 -13.08 6.04
N THR A 53 5.35 -12.73 7.29
CA THR A 53 4.62 -11.50 7.65
C THR A 53 5.19 -10.25 6.99
N TYR A 54 6.49 -10.04 7.08
CA TYR A 54 7.11 -8.81 6.58
C TYR A 54 7.37 -8.81 5.08
N LYS A 55 7.45 -9.95 4.43
CA LYS A 55 7.40 -10.03 2.96
C LYS A 55 6.02 -9.57 2.47
N LYS A 56 4.95 -10.08 3.08
CA LYS A 56 3.59 -9.67 2.71
C LYS A 56 3.34 -8.20 3.02
N ARG A 57 3.78 -7.71 4.19
CA ARG A 57 3.71 -6.28 4.49
C ARG A 57 4.48 -5.45 3.46
N ALA A 58 5.69 -5.88 3.10
CA ALA A 58 6.52 -5.19 2.11
C ALA A 58 5.82 -5.06 0.76
N ALA A 59 5.12 -6.09 0.29
CA ALA A 59 4.35 -6.03 -0.94
C ALA A 59 3.35 -4.88 -0.92
N PHE A 60 2.56 -4.74 0.15
CA PHE A 60 1.59 -3.66 0.29
C PHE A 60 2.23 -2.29 0.53
N THR A 61 3.33 -2.23 1.26
CA THR A 61 4.12 -1.01 1.44
C THR A 61 4.66 -0.50 0.11
N LEU A 62 5.15 -1.40 -0.75
CA LEU A 62 5.60 -1.05 -2.10
C LEU A 62 4.46 -0.53 -2.97
N ILE A 63 3.28 -1.14 -2.90
CA ILE A 63 2.08 -0.65 -3.60
C ILE A 63 1.77 0.78 -3.15
N ALA A 64 1.65 1.02 -1.85
CA ALA A 64 1.35 2.34 -1.31
C ALA A 64 2.38 3.39 -1.73
N SER A 65 3.66 3.07 -1.62
CA SER A 65 4.77 3.97 -1.99
C SER A 65 4.79 4.27 -3.48
N THR A 66 4.53 3.28 -4.32
CA THR A 66 4.44 3.45 -5.78
C THR A 66 3.31 4.40 -6.15
N VAL A 67 2.14 4.23 -5.57
CA VAL A 67 0.97 5.08 -5.84
C VAL A 67 1.26 6.54 -5.45
N VAL A 68 1.96 6.76 -4.35
CA VAL A 68 2.29 8.13 -3.87
C VAL A 68 3.34 8.78 -4.75
N HIS A 69 4.39 8.07 -5.12
CA HIS A 69 5.59 8.66 -5.71
C HIS A 69 5.68 8.54 -7.23
N ASN A 70 5.04 7.56 -7.85
CA ASN A 70 5.03 7.41 -9.30
C ASN A 70 3.91 8.26 -9.93
N LYS A 71 4.26 9.45 -10.40
CA LYS A 71 3.31 10.38 -11.02
C LYS A 71 2.80 9.90 -12.38
N THR A 72 3.47 8.95 -13.00
CA THR A 72 3.12 8.39 -14.31
C THR A 72 2.43 7.03 -14.20
N ILE A 73 2.01 6.64 -13.00
CA ILE A 73 1.30 5.38 -12.78
C ILE A 73 0.03 5.31 -13.65
N THR A 74 -0.15 4.18 -14.33
CA THR A 74 -1.29 3.98 -15.23
C THR A 74 -2.53 3.55 -14.46
N ASN A 75 -3.70 3.79 -15.06
CA ASN A 75 -4.97 3.28 -14.52
C ASN A 75 -4.99 1.75 -14.46
N ASP A 76 -4.41 1.08 -15.45
CA ASP A 76 -4.32 -0.38 -15.45
C ASP A 76 -3.55 -0.89 -14.23
N THR A 77 -2.46 -0.26 -13.86
CA THR A 77 -1.69 -0.61 -12.67
C THR A 77 -2.49 -0.37 -11.38
N LEU A 78 -3.20 0.74 -11.30
CA LEU A 78 -4.07 1.04 -10.14
C LEU A 78 -5.21 0.03 -10.01
N ASP A 79 -5.83 -0.34 -11.12
CA ASP A 79 -6.89 -1.36 -11.13
C ASP A 79 -6.35 -2.74 -10.71
N GLU A 80 -5.15 -3.09 -11.17
CA GLU A 80 -4.46 -4.32 -10.74
C GLU A 80 -4.21 -4.31 -9.23
N TYR A 81 -3.75 -3.19 -8.67
CA TYR A 81 -3.52 -3.06 -7.23
C TYR A 81 -4.82 -3.21 -6.43
N LEU A 82 -5.94 -2.69 -6.91
CA LEU A 82 -7.25 -2.90 -6.28
C LEU A 82 -7.65 -4.38 -6.29
N CYS A 83 -7.40 -5.09 -7.40
CA CYS A 83 -7.63 -6.53 -7.49
C CYS A 83 -6.77 -7.31 -6.50
N ILE A 84 -5.50 -6.95 -6.36
CA ILE A 84 -4.58 -7.55 -5.38
C ILE A 84 -5.12 -7.36 -3.95
N ILE A 85 -5.55 -6.15 -3.62
CA ILE A 85 -6.13 -5.88 -2.29
C ILE A 85 -7.38 -6.73 -2.06
N GLN A 86 -8.26 -6.82 -3.03
CA GLN A 86 -9.47 -7.63 -2.91
C GLN A 86 -9.15 -9.11 -2.66
N GLU A 87 -8.17 -9.64 -3.36
CA GLU A 87 -7.82 -11.07 -3.31
C GLU A 87 -7.01 -11.45 -2.05
N TYR A 88 -6.05 -10.59 -1.66
CA TYR A 88 -5.06 -10.93 -0.62
C TYR A 88 -5.26 -10.18 0.70
N SER A 89 -6.45 -9.64 0.96
CA SER A 89 -6.71 -8.83 2.15
C SER A 89 -7.05 -9.61 3.41
N ASP A 90 -7.14 -10.93 3.34
CA ASP A 90 -7.33 -11.75 4.54
C ASP A 90 -5.98 -12.01 5.22
N SER A 91 -5.69 -11.27 6.27
CA SER A 91 -4.47 -11.45 7.05
C SER A 91 -4.74 -11.34 8.55
N GLU A 92 -4.31 -12.34 9.28
CA GLU A 92 -4.40 -12.37 10.75
C GLU A 92 -3.41 -11.38 11.41
N HIS A 93 -2.36 -10.96 10.68
CA HIS A 93 -1.32 -10.12 11.26
C HIS A 93 -1.67 -8.63 11.16
N GLU A 94 -1.65 -7.95 12.30
CA GLU A 94 -1.98 -6.53 12.42
C GLU A 94 -1.18 -5.64 11.48
N HIS A 95 0.14 -5.83 11.42
CA HIS A 95 1.00 -4.99 10.59
C HIS A 95 0.78 -5.19 9.10
N VAL A 96 0.33 -6.36 8.68
CA VAL A 96 -0.09 -6.60 7.29
C VAL A 96 -1.42 -5.90 7.01
N ARG A 97 -2.41 -6.04 7.88
CA ARG A 97 -3.70 -5.35 7.72
C ARG A 97 -3.55 -3.83 7.64
N LYS A 98 -2.69 -3.26 8.47
CA LYS A 98 -2.40 -1.82 8.45
C LYS A 98 -1.79 -1.37 7.12
N ALA A 99 -0.89 -2.17 6.55
CA ALA A 99 -0.29 -1.87 5.24
C ALA A 99 -1.32 -1.99 4.11
N ILE A 100 -2.22 -2.96 4.17
CA ILE A 100 -3.31 -3.11 3.18
C ILE A 100 -4.24 -1.89 3.23
N SER A 101 -4.66 -1.47 4.41
CA SER A 101 -5.48 -0.26 4.58
C SER A 101 -4.75 0.97 4.03
N TRP A 102 -3.47 1.11 4.32
CA TRP A 102 -2.65 2.21 3.80
C TRP A 102 -2.61 2.20 2.27
N ALA A 103 -2.34 1.06 1.64
CA ALA A 103 -2.32 0.95 0.18
C ALA A 103 -3.68 1.35 -0.42
N LEU A 104 -4.78 0.87 0.14
CA LEU A 104 -6.13 1.20 -0.32
C LEU A 104 -6.42 2.70 -0.21
N ARG A 105 -6.05 3.31 0.90
CA ARG A 105 -6.22 4.77 1.10
C ARG A 105 -5.39 5.58 0.11
N GLU A 106 -4.15 5.18 -0.15
CA GLU A 106 -3.30 5.90 -1.12
C GLU A 106 -3.84 5.80 -2.55
N ILE A 107 -4.38 4.65 -2.94
CA ILE A 107 -5.08 4.51 -4.23
C ILE A 107 -6.28 5.45 -4.29
N GLY A 108 -7.08 5.49 -3.25
CA GLY A 108 -8.26 6.35 -3.17
C GLY A 108 -7.97 7.85 -3.17
N LYS A 109 -6.73 8.25 -2.84
CA LYS A 109 -6.29 9.65 -2.89
C LYS A 109 -5.83 10.10 -4.27
N LYS A 110 -5.74 9.21 -5.24
CA LYS A 110 -5.26 9.55 -6.59
C LYS A 110 -6.13 10.62 -7.26
N ASN A 111 -7.44 10.39 -7.26
CA ASN A 111 -8.47 11.31 -7.77
C ASN A 111 -9.85 10.81 -7.33
N PHE A 112 -10.91 11.54 -7.65
CA PHE A 112 -12.27 11.15 -7.25
C PHE A 112 -12.73 9.83 -7.88
N THR A 113 -12.31 9.51 -9.10
CA THR A 113 -12.63 8.23 -9.75
C THR A 113 -12.09 7.06 -8.91
N TYR A 114 -10.84 7.13 -8.50
CA TYR A 114 -10.22 6.09 -7.66
C TYR A 114 -10.67 6.15 -6.21
N ASN A 115 -11.05 7.31 -5.70
CA ASN A 115 -11.72 7.42 -4.41
C ASN A 115 -13.00 6.59 -4.39
N GLU A 116 -13.85 6.75 -5.41
CA GLU A 116 -15.09 5.97 -5.55
C GLU A 116 -14.81 4.46 -5.64
N LYS A 117 -13.86 4.05 -6.49
CA LYS A 117 -13.47 2.64 -6.63
C LYS A 117 -12.95 2.04 -5.31
N ALA A 118 -12.12 2.80 -4.59
CA ALA A 118 -11.58 2.36 -3.29
C ALA A 118 -12.68 2.24 -2.23
N ILE A 119 -13.64 3.16 -2.20
CA ILE A 119 -14.79 3.11 -1.29
C ILE A 119 -15.66 1.89 -1.59
N LEU A 120 -15.95 1.63 -2.87
CA LEU A 120 -16.72 0.44 -3.27
C LEU A 120 -16.03 -0.85 -2.84
N LEU A 121 -14.72 -0.95 -3.06
CA LEU A 121 -13.95 -2.11 -2.60
C LEU A 121 -13.98 -2.23 -1.07
N ALA A 122 -13.84 -1.13 -0.35
CA ALA A 122 -13.90 -1.14 1.10
C ALA A 122 -15.26 -1.64 1.61
N TYR A 123 -16.36 -1.26 0.98
CA TYR A 123 -17.69 -1.79 1.35
C TYR A 123 -17.81 -3.28 1.02
N ASP A 124 -17.28 -3.76 -0.09
CA ASP A 124 -17.23 -5.19 -0.40
C ASP A 124 -16.47 -5.97 0.68
N LEU A 125 -15.33 -5.45 1.13
CA LEU A 125 -14.56 -6.04 2.22
C LEU A 125 -15.32 -6.01 3.54
N LYS A 126 -16.03 -4.93 3.81
CA LYS A 126 -16.85 -4.76 5.02
C LYS A 126 -17.97 -5.79 5.09
N GLU A 127 -18.58 -6.11 3.96
CA GLU A 127 -19.70 -7.05 3.85
C GLU A 127 -19.26 -8.50 3.66
N SER A 128 -17.96 -8.77 3.59
CA SER A 128 -17.41 -10.09 3.30
C SER A 128 -17.66 -11.15 4.38
N GLY A 129 -18.01 -10.74 5.61
CA GLY A 129 -18.13 -11.64 6.75
C GLY A 129 -16.79 -12.05 7.37
N ASN A 130 -15.66 -11.64 6.78
CA ASN A 130 -14.32 -11.92 7.29
C ASN A 130 -13.85 -10.79 8.20
N LYS A 131 -13.53 -11.10 9.45
CA LYS A 131 -13.15 -10.10 10.47
C LYS A 131 -11.93 -9.26 10.06
N ASN A 132 -10.94 -9.86 9.40
CA ASN A 132 -9.71 -9.17 8.97
C ASN A 132 -10.00 -8.17 7.84
N LYS A 133 -10.77 -8.60 6.85
CA LYS A 133 -11.22 -7.73 5.75
C LYS A 133 -12.12 -6.60 6.27
N MET A 134 -13.01 -6.90 7.21
CA MET A 134 -13.87 -5.89 7.84
C MET A 134 -13.07 -4.83 8.59
N TRP A 135 -12.01 -5.24 9.28
CA TRP A 135 -11.12 -4.30 9.97
C TRP A 135 -10.45 -3.32 8.98
N ILE A 136 -9.90 -3.87 7.89
CA ILE A 136 -9.26 -3.07 6.82
C ILE A 136 -10.25 -2.07 6.24
N ALA A 137 -11.45 -2.52 5.93
CA ALA A 137 -12.52 -1.69 5.39
C ALA A 137 -12.86 -0.53 6.31
N LYS A 138 -13.11 -0.80 7.59
CA LYS A 138 -13.45 0.22 8.58
C LYS A 138 -12.32 1.23 8.77
N ASP A 139 -11.09 0.76 8.82
CA ASP A 139 -9.91 1.64 8.95
C ASP A 139 -9.74 2.55 7.73
N ALA A 140 -9.83 1.98 6.53
CA ALA A 140 -9.68 2.75 5.29
C ALA A 140 -10.82 3.75 5.08
N LEU A 141 -12.07 3.38 5.36
CA LEU A 141 -13.24 4.24 5.16
C LEU A 141 -13.19 5.51 6.02
N LYS A 142 -12.57 5.47 7.20
CA LYS A 142 -12.40 6.66 8.05
C LYS A 142 -11.73 7.82 7.31
N GLU A 143 -10.83 7.53 6.40
CA GLU A 143 -10.16 8.55 5.58
C GLU A 143 -10.80 8.69 4.20
N LEU A 144 -11.09 7.58 3.52
CA LEU A 144 -11.62 7.58 2.15
C LEU A 144 -12.91 8.41 2.00
N GLU A 145 -13.78 8.40 2.99
CA GLU A 145 -15.05 9.16 2.96
C GLU A 145 -14.89 10.64 3.29
N THR A 146 -13.68 11.08 3.64
CA THR A 146 -13.38 12.47 4.01
C THR A 146 -12.54 13.21 2.97
N LEU A 147 -12.23 12.59 1.84
CA LEU A 147 -11.29 13.15 0.88
C LEU A 147 -11.89 14.30 0.08
N ILE A 148 -11.09 15.35 -0.08
CA ILE A 148 -11.44 16.57 -0.83
C ILE A 148 -10.29 16.95 -1.76
N LYS A 149 -10.62 17.74 -2.79
CA LYS A 149 -9.64 18.35 -3.68
C LYS A 149 -9.34 19.77 -3.22
N VAL A 150 -8.05 20.09 -3.07
CA VAL A 150 -7.60 21.45 -2.77
C VAL A 150 -6.70 21.98 -3.87
N GLY A 151 -6.68 23.30 -4.04
CA GLY A 151 -5.82 23.95 -5.04
C GLY A 151 -4.34 23.69 -4.79
N GLY A 152 -3.55 23.52 -5.84
CA GLY A 152 -2.12 23.32 -5.76
C GLY A 152 -1.68 21.89 -5.40
N ARG A 153 -2.61 20.94 -5.28
CA ARG A 153 -2.30 19.54 -5.03
C ARG A 153 -2.97 18.62 -6.04
N ASP A 154 -2.20 17.68 -6.57
CA ASP A 154 -2.72 16.69 -7.53
C ASP A 154 -3.54 15.61 -6.83
N ARG A 155 -3.12 15.20 -5.64
CA ARG A 155 -3.78 14.15 -4.85
C ARG A 155 -4.84 14.73 -3.93
N LEU A 156 -5.88 13.95 -3.66
CA LEU A 156 -6.89 14.27 -2.65
C LEU A 156 -6.27 14.24 -1.25
N ILE A 157 -6.82 15.02 -0.35
CA ILE A 157 -6.43 15.05 1.07
C ILE A 157 -7.66 14.90 1.96
N SER A 158 -7.45 14.46 3.20
CA SER A 158 -8.53 14.39 4.17
C SER A 158 -9.00 15.79 4.57
N SER A 159 -10.30 16.01 4.59
CA SER A 159 -10.92 17.24 5.12
C SER A 159 -10.60 17.45 6.60
N ASN A 160 -10.23 16.38 7.30
CA ASN A 160 -9.84 16.42 8.72
C ASN A 160 -8.37 16.78 8.93
N SER A 161 -7.55 16.81 7.86
CA SER A 161 -6.17 17.25 7.95
C SER A 161 -6.07 18.75 8.20
N LYS A 162 -4.91 19.21 8.71
CA LYS A 162 -4.67 20.64 8.93
C LYS A 162 -4.97 21.48 7.69
N MET A 163 -4.47 21.04 6.54
CA MET A 163 -4.69 21.72 5.24
C MET A 163 -6.14 21.63 4.76
N GLY A 164 -6.84 20.54 5.05
CA GLY A 164 -8.23 20.37 4.65
C GLY A 164 -9.21 21.24 5.43
N ARG A 165 -8.80 21.72 6.62
CA ARG A 165 -9.60 22.60 7.48
C ARG A 165 -9.42 24.09 7.16
N GLU A 166 -8.38 24.43 6.42
CA GLU A 166 -8.13 25.78 5.93
C GLU A 166 -8.95 26.07 4.67
#